data_d9e4e76f3d6001c61597a644a4c0d0e0
#
_entry.id   d9e4e76f3d6001c61597a644a4c0d0e0
#
_cell.length_a   1.000
_cell.length_b   1.000
_cell.length_c   1.000
_cell.angle_alpha   90.00
_cell.angle_beta   90.00
_cell.angle_gamma   90.00
#
_symmetry.space_group_name_H-M   'P 1'
#
loop_
_entity.id
_entity.type
_entity.pdbx_description
1 polymer ?
#
loop_
_entity_poly.entity_id
_entity_poly.type
_entity_poly.pdbx_seq_one_letter_code
_entity_poly.pdbx_strand_id
1 'polypeptide(L)'
;QASSSAASDVYRRQELSYLYAKKMAENGSGGIINIASTAALYPIPYSAVYAGTKAYVLSLSEALNFEYSRKGIRVMAVCPGATESKFVERATENSERLKQRMSKFKDVENSTVRIQSAEDCAKEALDAFLKGKIYVITGRSNRMLYTLSRFFTRKSMLAWAGKAFKKIAG
;
A
#
# COMPACT_ATOMS: atom_id res chain seq x y z
N GLN A 1 -4.41 11.60 -17.47
CA GLN A 1 -5.26 10.38 -17.40
C GLN A 1 -4.94 9.49 -16.20
N ALA A 2 -3.66 9.29 -15.84
CA ALA A 2 -3.30 8.50 -14.66
C ALA A 2 -3.78 9.11 -13.32
N SER A 3 -3.92 10.44 -13.25
CA SER A 3 -4.42 11.14 -12.06
C SER A 3 -5.93 10.97 -11.85
N SER A 4 -6.71 10.88 -12.93
CA SER A 4 -8.16 10.69 -12.84
C SER A 4 -8.54 9.28 -12.41
N SER A 5 -7.78 8.25 -12.86
CA SER A 5 -7.99 6.87 -12.43
C SER A 5 -7.64 6.68 -10.95
N ALA A 6 -6.53 7.27 -10.48
CA ALA A 6 -6.13 7.20 -9.07
C ALA A 6 -7.15 7.87 -8.14
N ALA A 7 -7.68 9.05 -8.51
CA ALA A 7 -8.73 9.73 -7.76
C ALA A 7 -10.03 8.91 -7.74
N SER A 8 -10.42 8.34 -8.89
CA SER A 8 -11.59 7.47 -9.02
C SER A 8 -11.47 6.21 -8.15
N ASP A 9 -10.27 5.59 -8.09
CA ASP A 9 -10.03 4.41 -7.25
C ASP A 9 -10.10 4.74 -5.75
N VAL A 10 -9.61 5.91 -5.34
CA VAL A 10 -9.73 6.40 -3.96
C VAL A 10 -11.20 6.56 -3.58
N TYR A 11 -11.99 7.22 -4.42
CA TYR A 11 -13.40 7.49 -4.17
C TYR A 11 -14.22 6.19 -4.09
N ARG A 12 -14.05 5.29 -5.07
CA ARG A 12 -14.72 3.98 -5.07
C ARG A 12 -14.37 3.16 -3.84
N ARG A 13 -13.12 3.17 -3.42
CA ARG A 13 -12.68 2.44 -2.23
C ARG A 13 -13.32 2.99 -0.97
N GLN A 14 -13.41 4.30 -0.85
CA GLN A 14 -14.11 4.96 0.25
C GLN A 14 -15.59 4.51 0.29
N GLU A 15 -16.31 4.68 -0.80
CA GLU A 15 -17.73 4.32 -0.90
C GLU A 15 -17.98 2.84 -0.57
N LEU A 16 -17.22 1.95 -1.19
CA LEU A 16 -17.34 0.52 -0.95
C LEU A 16 -17.02 0.15 0.50
N SER A 17 -15.95 0.73 1.07
CA SER A 17 -15.58 0.44 2.45
C SER A 17 -16.66 0.87 3.44
N TYR A 18 -17.24 2.05 3.27
CA TYR A 18 -18.34 2.54 4.10
C TYR A 18 -19.62 1.70 3.90
N LEU A 19 -19.99 1.42 2.65
CA LEU A 19 -21.19 0.66 2.33
C LEU A 19 -21.13 -0.74 2.95
N TYR A 20 -20.02 -1.45 2.75
CA TYR A 20 -19.86 -2.79 3.30
C TYR A 20 -19.70 -2.79 4.82
N ALA A 21 -18.96 -1.84 5.40
CA ALA A 21 -18.85 -1.73 6.84
C ALA A 21 -20.22 -1.51 7.50
N LYS A 22 -21.06 -0.63 6.92
CA LYS A 22 -22.42 -0.39 7.39
C LYS A 22 -23.27 -1.65 7.30
N LYS A 23 -23.29 -2.32 6.14
CA LYS A 23 -24.07 -3.54 5.92
C LYS A 23 -23.63 -4.69 6.84
N MET A 24 -22.32 -4.86 7.04
CA MET A 24 -21.79 -5.87 7.95
C MET A 24 -22.14 -5.56 9.41
N ALA A 25 -22.16 -4.26 9.79
CA ALA A 25 -22.52 -3.84 11.14
C ALA A 25 -23.97 -4.18 11.51
N GLU A 26 -24.88 -4.24 10.55
CA GLU A 26 -26.27 -4.70 10.75
C GLU A 26 -26.32 -6.18 11.15
N ASN A 27 -25.34 -6.97 10.67
CA ASN A 27 -25.19 -8.40 11.01
C ASN A 27 -24.27 -8.64 12.22
N GLY A 28 -23.69 -7.60 12.81
CA GLY A 28 -22.81 -7.66 13.97
C GLY A 28 -21.44 -8.34 13.73
N SER A 29 -21.10 -8.68 12.48
CA SER A 29 -19.85 -9.34 12.15
C SER A 29 -19.40 -9.07 10.73
N GLY A 30 -18.08 -8.96 10.51
CA GLY A 30 -17.53 -8.80 9.17
C GLY A 30 -16.07 -8.36 9.16
N GLY A 31 -15.53 -8.28 7.95
CA GLY A 31 -14.16 -7.86 7.78
C GLY A 31 -13.84 -7.28 6.41
N ILE A 32 -13.00 -6.26 6.40
CA ILE A 32 -12.53 -5.56 5.20
C ILE A 32 -11.01 -5.55 5.22
N ILE A 33 -10.39 -5.99 4.14
CA ILE A 33 -8.94 -5.87 3.93
C ILE A 33 -8.71 -4.93 2.76
N ASN A 34 -8.15 -3.76 3.03
CA ASN A 34 -7.78 -2.79 2.02
C ASN A 34 -6.30 -2.92 1.65
N ILE A 35 -6.01 -2.97 0.34
CA ILE A 35 -4.64 -3.07 -0.15
C ILE A 35 -4.06 -1.67 -0.35
N ALA A 36 -3.20 -1.26 0.60
CA ALA A 36 -2.40 -0.05 0.54
C ALA A 36 -1.05 -0.32 -0.18
N SER A 37 0.05 0.09 0.39
CA SER A 37 1.44 -0.18 -0.06
C SER A 37 2.41 0.30 1.02
N THR A 38 3.66 -0.16 1.01
CA THR A 38 4.75 0.49 1.75
C THR A 38 4.93 1.96 1.34
N ALA A 39 4.52 2.33 0.13
CA ALA A 39 4.45 3.71 -0.33
C ALA A 39 3.52 4.62 0.50
N ALA A 40 2.61 4.04 1.31
CA ALA A 40 1.76 4.79 2.23
C ALA A 40 2.51 5.36 3.44
N LEU A 41 3.66 4.79 3.76
CA LEU A 41 4.36 5.02 5.02
C LEU A 41 5.28 6.24 5.00
N TYR A 42 5.72 6.65 3.81
CA TYR A 42 6.62 7.80 3.60
C TYR A 42 6.45 8.41 2.21
N PRO A 43 6.78 9.71 2.04
CA PRO A 43 6.66 10.36 0.74
C PRO A 43 7.68 9.79 -0.25
N ILE A 44 7.22 9.49 -1.46
CA ILE A 44 8.07 8.99 -2.54
C ILE A 44 8.17 10.05 -3.64
N PRO A 45 9.32 10.71 -3.81
CA PRO A 45 9.56 11.62 -4.93
C PRO A 45 9.32 10.91 -6.28
N TYR A 46 8.84 11.64 -7.26
CA TYR A 46 8.48 11.17 -8.60
C TYR A 46 7.30 10.17 -8.66
N SER A 47 6.71 9.81 -7.49
CA SER A 47 5.52 8.97 -7.37
C SER A 47 4.55 9.53 -6.31
N ALA A 48 4.50 10.87 -6.17
CA ALA A 48 3.75 11.54 -5.11
C ALA A 48 2.25 11.21 -5.11
N VAL A 49 1.61 11.18 -6.29
CA VAL A 49 0.18 10.84 -6.41
C VAL A 49 -0.07 9.42 -5.91
N TYR A 50 0.73 8.45 -6.34
CA TYR A 50 0.60 7.06 -5.90
C TYR A 50 0.80 6.94 -4.38
N ALA A 51 1.87 7.53 -3.84
CA ALA A 51 2.14 7.52 -2.40
C ALA A 51 0.98 8.18 -1.61
N GLY A 52 0.49 9.32 -2.08
CA GLY A 52 -0.65 10.01 -1.48
C GLY A 52 -1.94 9.17 -1.49
N THR A 53 -2.26 8.51 -2.61
CA THR A 53 -3.44 7.62 -2.68
C THR A 53 -3.31 6.42 -1.74
N LYS A 54 -2.11 5.85 -1.59
CA LYS A 54 -1.87 4.72 -0.69
C LYS A 54 -1.86 5.14 0.78
N ALA A 55 -1.37 6.34 1.11
CA ALA A 55 -1.47 6.93 2.45
C ALA A 55 -2.94 7.18 2.84
N TYR A 56 -3.76 7.64 1.90
CA TYR A 56 -5.20 7.77 2.11
C TYR A 56 -5.84 6.43 2.46
N VAL A 57 -5.55 5.35 1.69
CA VAL A 57 -6.10 4.01 1.94
C VAL A 57 -5.71 3.49 3.33
N LEU A 58 -4.47 3.71 3.76
CA LEU A 58 -4.00 3.33 5.09
C LEU A 58 -4.79 4.07 6.17
N SER A 59 -4.81 5.39 6.11
CA SER A 59 -5.49 6.24 7.09
C SER A 59 -7.00 5.96 7.16
N LEU A 60 -7.66 5.81 6.01
CA LEU A 60 -9.08 5.42 5.93
C LEU A 60 -9.33 4.09 6.64
N SER A 61 -8.49 3.09 6.41
CA SER A 61 -8.66 1.76 6.99
C SER A 61 -8.50 1.78 8.51
N GLU A 62 -7.53 2.53 9.02
CA GLU A 62 -7.31 2.70 10.46
C GLU A 62 -8.49 3.42 11.13
N ALA A 63 -9.01 4.49 10.53
CA ALA A 63 -10.18 5.21 11.01
C ALA A 63 -11.42 4.32 11.03
N LEU A 64 -11.73 3.64 9.92
CA LEU A 64 -12.87 2.74 9.84
C LEU A 64 -12.77 1.57 10.82
N ASN A 65 -11.56 1.05 11.04
CA ASN A 65 -11.38 0.01 12.06
C ASN A 65 -11.78 0.51 13.46
N PHE A 66 -11.38 1.71 13.81
CA PHE A 66 -11.75 2.31 15.09
C PHE A 66 -13.27 2.54 15.21
N GLU A 67 -13.88 3.11 14.16
CA GLU A 67 -15.31 3.45 14.13
C GLU A 67 -16.23 2.21 14.20
N TYR A 68 -15.81 1.10 13.57
CA TYR A 68 -16.64 -0.08 13.39
C TYR A 68 -16.25 -1.27 14.27
N SER A 69 -15.12 -1.23 14.97
CA SER A 69 -14.65 -2.35 15.81
C SER A 69 -15.67 -2.75 16.91
N ARG A 70 -16.30 -1.76 17.55
CA ARG A 70 -17.35 -1.99 18.56
C ARG A 70 -18.63 -2.58 17.97
N LYS A 71 -18.79 -2.57 16.65
CA LYS A 71 -19.91 -3.17 15.91
C LYS A 71 -19.57 -4.56 15.36
N GLY A 72 -18.47 -5.17 15.82
CA GLY A 72 -18.01 -6.48 15.39
C GLY A 72 -17.31 -6.51 14.01
N ILE A 73 -16.99 -5.33 13.43
CA ILE A 73 -16.35 -5.25 12.12
C ILE A 73 -14.86 -4.95 12.27
N ARG A 74 -14.03 -5.74 11.57
CA ARG A 74 -12.60 -5.51 11.48
C ARG A 74 -12.23 -4.93 10.13
N VAL A 75 -11.50 -3.82 10.13
CA VAL A 75 -10.95 -3.21 8.91
C VAL A 75 -9.44 -3.18 9.03
N MET A 76 -8.73 -3.71 8.05
CA MET A 76 -7.26 -3.75 8.06
C MET A 76 -6.69 -3.23 6.76
N ALA A 77 -5.59 -2.47 6.85
CA ALA A 77 -4.76 -2.11 5.70
C ALA A 77 -3.61 -3.11 5.55
N VAL A 78 -3.39 -3.58 4.32
CA VAL A 78 -2.18 -4.32 3.96
C VAL A 78 -1.25 -3.40 3.21
N CYS A 79 0.00 -3.31 3.64
CA CYS A 79 1.05 -2.49 3.03
C CYS A 79 2.13 -3.40 2.40
N PRO A 80 1.89 -3.95 1.19
CA PRO A 80 2.90 -4.71 0.49
C PRO A 80 4.05 -3.82 0.02
N GLY A 81 5.27 -4.38 0.00
CA GLY A 81 6.36 -3.86 -0.80
C GLY A 81 6.33 -4.43 -2.21
N ALA A 82 7.52 -4.63 -2.81
CA ALA A 82 7.63 -5.33 -4.09
C ALA A 82 7.04 -6.73 -3.98
N THR A 83 6.04 -7.00 -4.79
CA THR A 83 5.32 -8.28 -4.81
C THR A 83 5.18 -8.74 -6.25
N GLU A 84 5.48 -10.01 -6.50
CA GLU A 84 5.24 -10.62 -7.81
C GLU A 84 3.75 -10.63 -8.11
N SER A 85 3.34 -9.77 -9.04
CA SER A 85 1.94 -9.68 -9.44
C SER A 85 1.82 -9.10 -10.85
N LYS A 86 0.69 -9.37 -11.50
CA LYS A 86 0.34 -8.77 -12.79
C LYS A 86 0.00 -7.27 -12.69
N PHE A 87 0.14 -6.67 -11.51
CA PHE A 87 -0.19 -5.26 -11.30
C PHE A 87 0.68 -4.33 -12.16
N VAL A 88 2.00 -4.60 -12.23
CA VAL A 88 2.93 -3.81 -13.04
C VAL A 88 2.62 -3.96 -14.52
N GLU A 89 2.38 -5.18 -14.99
CA GLU A 89 2.00 -5.44 -16.37
C GLU A 89 0.74 -4.65 -16.76
N ARG A 90 -0.33 -4.79 -15.97
CA ARG A 90 -1.59 -4.07 -16.21
C ARG A 90 -1.45 -2.55 -16.10
N ALA A 91 -0.71 -2.06 -15.11
CA ALA A 91 -0.49 -0.62 -14.92
C ALA A 91 0.32 0.01 -16.05
N THR A 92 1.09 -0.79 -16.81
CA THR A 92 1.99 -0.32 -17.86
C THR A 92 1.53 -0.73 -19.27
N GLU A 93 0.44 -1.47 -19.38
CA GLU A 93 -0.06 -2.08 -20.63
C GLU A 93 -0.22 -1.07 -21.77
N ASN A 94 -0.61 0.16 -21.46
CA ASN A 94 -0.87 1.21 -22.44
C ASN A 94 0.24 2.28 -22.52
N SER A 95 1.45 2.04 -21.98
CA SER A 95 2.51 3.03 -21.98
C SER A 95 3.91 2.43 -21.90
N GLU A 96 4.62 2.43 -23.03
CA GLU A 96 6.01 2.00 -23.10
C GLU A 96 6.94 2.80 -22.17
N ARG A 97 6.66 4.10 -22.00
CA ARG A 97 7.40 4.94 -21.06
C ARG A 97 7.22 4.49 -19.61
N LEU A 98 6.02 4.05 -19.24
CA LEU A 98 5.76 3.49 -17.91
C LEU A 98 6.41 2.11 -17.76
N LYS A 99 6.40 1.26 -18.79
CA LYS A 99 7.10 -0.02 -18.77
C LYS A 99 8.59 0.15 -18.49
N GLN A 100 9.27 1.04 -19.22
CA GLN A 100 10.68 1.33 -19.02
C GLN A 100 10.98 1.87 -17.61
N ARG A 101 10.13 2.76 -17.09
CA ARG A 101 10.29 3.27 -15.70
C ARG A 101 10.10 2.17 -14.68
N MET A 102 9.12 1.30 -14.86
CA MET A 102 8.84 0.21 -13.93
C MET A 102 9.88 -0.90 -13.98
N SER A 103 10.51 -1.18 -15.15
CA SER A 103 11.65 -2.11 -15.21
C SER A 103 12.84 -1.59 -14.42
N LYS A 104 13.21 -0.32 -14.60
CA LYS A 104 14.25 0.33 -13.79
C LYS A 104 13.92 0.33 -12.30
N PHE A 105 12.64 0.46 -11.95
CA PHE A 105 12.17 0.37 -10.57
C PHE A 105 12.41 -1.03 -9.98
N LYS A 106 12.07 -2.08 -10.73
CA LYS A 106 12.36 -3.47 -10.34
C LYS A 106 13.86 -3.71 -10.11
N ASP A 107 14.72 -3.15 -10.96
CA ASP A 107 16.18 -3.32 -10.84
C ASP A 107 16.74 -2.66 -9.57
N VAL A 108 16.26 -1.46 -9.22
CA VAL A 108 16.65 -0.78 -7.97
C VAL A 108 16.06 -1.48 -6.76
N GLU A 109 14.84 -1.96 -6.83
CA GLU A 109 14.15 -2.65 -5.76
C GLU A 109 14.75 -4.04 -5.50
N ASN A 110 15.11 -4.79 -6.54
CA ASN A 110 15.82 -6.07 -6.45
C ASN A 110 17.19 -5.96 -5.77
N SER A 111 17.84 -4.80 -5.87
CA SER A 111 19.12 -4.56 -5.21
C SER A 111 19.00 -4.22 -3.72
N THR A 112 17.82 -3.81 -3.25
CA THR A 112 17.62 -3.24 -1.91
C THR A 112 16.57 -4.00 -1.09
N VAL A 113 15.56 -4.60 -1.74
CA VAL A 113 14.42 -5.26 -1.08
C VAL A 113 14.09 -6.56 -1.81
N ARG A 114 13.96 -7.64 -1.06
CA ARG A 114 13.54 -8.94 -1.62
C ARG A 114 12.09 -8.86 -2.12
N ILE A 115 11.87 -9.21 -3.39
CA ILE A 115 10.53 -9.37 -3.94
C ILE A 115 9.83 -10.54 -3.24
N GLN A 116 8.61 -10.31 -2.79
CA GLN A 116 7.77 -11.31 -2.13
C GLN A 116 6.84 -11.95 -3.14
N SER A 117 6.56 -13.25 -3.01
CA SER A 117 5.51 -13.89 -3.79
C SER A 117 4.12 -13.33 -3.43
N ALA A 118 3.18 -13.35 -4.37
CA ALA A 118 1.81 -12.93 -4.09
C ALA A 118 1.15 -13.83 -3.03
N GLU A 119 1.48 -15.12 -3.03
CA GLU A 119 0.97 -16.09 -2.07
C GLU A 119 1.46 -15.79 -0.65
N ASP A 120 2.76 -15.58 -0.45
CA ASP A 120 3.30 -15.22 0.87
C ASP A 120 2.74 -13.90 1.38
N CYS A 121 2.57 -12.92 0.48
CA CYS A 121 1.95 -11.65 0.81
C CYS A 121 0.51 -11.84 1.30
N ALA A 122 -0.29 -12.63 0.60
CA ALA A 122 -1.67 -12.93 0.96
C ALA A 122 -1.74 -13.70 2.29
N LYS A 123 -0.88 -14.69 2.50
CA LYS A 123 -0.80 -15.46 3.74
C LYS A 123 -0.47 -14.56 4.93
N GLU A 124 0.57 -13.74 4.84
CA GLU A 124 0.92 -12.77 5.89
C GLU A 124 -0.23 -11.80 6.18
N ALA A 125 -0.95 -11.36 5.14
CA ALA A 125 -2.10 -10.47 5.29
C ALA A 125 -3.25 -11.16 6.05
N LEU A 126 -3.63 -12.38 5.66
CA LEU A 126 -4.68 -13.14 6.33
C LEU A 126 -4.32 -13.47 7.78
N ASP A 127 -3.10 -13.92 8.04
CA ASP A 127 -2.61 -14.19 9.38
C ASP A 127 -2.68 -12.94 10.28
N ALA A 128 -2.31 -11.78 9.73
CA ALA A 128 -2.39 -10.51 10.45
C ALA A 128 -3.84 -10.10 10.74
N PHE A 129 -4.73 -10.29 9.77
CA PHE A 129 -6.15 -9.99 9.90
C PHE A 129 -6.81 -10.87 10.97
N LEU A 130 -6.53 -12.17 10.97
CA LEU A 130 -7.05 -13.11 11.97
C LEU A 130 -6.55 -12.77 13.38
N LYS A 131 -5.33 -12.23 13.50
CA LYS A 131 -4.76 -11.72 14.77
C LYS A 131 -5.29 -10.34 15.19
N GLY A 132 -6.24 -9.76 14.47
CA GLY A 132 -6.88 -8.48 14.79
C GLY A 132 -5.98 -7.26 14.57
N LYS A 133 -4.96 -7.34 13.70
CA LYS A 133 -4.11 -6.18 13.40
C LYS A 133 -4.88 -5.16 12.57
N ILE A 134 -4.61 -3.87 12.82
CA ILE A 134 -5.21 -2.76 12.07
C ILE A 134 -4.49 -2.48 10.76
N TYR A 135 -3.19 -2.76 10.70
CA TYR A 135 -2.42 -2.80 9.47
C TYR A 135 -1.29 -3.83 9.55
N VAL A 136 -0.78 -4.22 8.39
CA VAL A 136 0.39 -5.09 8.26
C VAL A 136 1.29 -4.66 7.11
N ILE A 137 2.59 -4.64 7.37
CA ILE A 137 3.62 -4.49 6.33
C ILE A 137 4.09 -5.90 5.99
N THR A 138 3.87 -6.35 4.75
CA THR A 138 4.27 -7.69 4.34
C THR A 138 5.74 -7.73 3.91
N GLY A 139 6.38 -8.88 4.12
CA GLY A 139 7.81 -9.08 3.90
C GLY A 139 8.69 -8.60 5.06
N ARG A 140 9.61 -9.48 5.52
CA ARG A 140 10.51 -9.17 6.66
C ARG A 140 11.41 -7.97 6.39
N SER A 141 11.97 -7.86 5.17
CA SER A 141 12.82 -6.76 4.76
C SER A 141 12.09 -5.41 4.79
N ASN A 142 10.84 -5.39 4.33
CA ASN A 142 10.00 -4.19 4.36
C ASN A 142 9.71 -3.73 5.80
N ARG A 143 9.39 -4.67 6.69
CA ARG A 143 9.18 -4.37 8.11
C ARG A 143 10.43 -3.81 8.77
N MET A 144 11.58 -4.42 8.50
CA MET A 144 12.87 -3.95 9.03
C MET A 144 13.19 -2.54 8.54
N LEU A 145 13.05 -2.30 7.22
CA LEU A 145 13.29 -0.98 6.63
C LEU A 145 12.36 0.09 7.23
N TYR A 146 11.07 -0.23 7.38
CA TYR A 146 10.12 0.67 8.01
C TYR A 146 10.48 0.95 9.47
N THR A 147 10.84 -0.07 10.24
CA THR A 147 11.21 0.11 11.65
C THR A 147 12.44 1.01 11.77
N LEU A 148 13.46 0.79 10.94
CA LEU A 148 14.65 1.63 10.89
C LEU A 148 14.31 3.06 10.45
N SER A 149 13.41 3.24 9.48
CA SER A 149 13.03 4.57 8.98
C SER A 149 12.44 5.48 10.07
N ARG A 150 11.87 4.91 11.13
CA ARG A 150 11.31 5.68 12.25
C ARG A 150 12.35 6.46 13.07
N PHE A 151 13.61 6.07 12.98
CA PHE A 151 14.73 6.76 13.63
C PHE A 151 15.28 7.93 12.80
N PHE A 152 14.79 8.11 11.57
CA PHE A 152 15.22 9.19 10.68
C PHE A 152 14.15 10.28 10.58
N THR A 153 14.60 11.53 10.36
CA THR A 153 13.67 12.62 10.11
C THR A 153 12.98 12.48 8.75
N ARG A 154 11.79 13.04 8.59
CA ARG A 154 11.10 13.08 7.28
C ARG A 154 11.98 13.69 6.17
N LYS A 155 12.78 14.72 6.52
CA LYS A 155 13.71 15.38 5.59
C LYS A 155 14.79 14.43 5.10
N SER A 156 15.40 13.66 6.02
CA SER A 156 16.42 12.67 5.66
C SER A 156 15.86 11.55 4.80
N MET A 157 14.69 11.04 5.16
CA MET A 157 13.99 10.01 4.36
C MET A 157 13.65 10.50 2.97
N LEU A 158 13.15 11.73 2.85
CA LEU A 158 12.85 12.35 1.56
C LEU A 158 14.09 12.52 0.68
N ALA A 159 15.21 12.96 1.27
CA ALA A 159 16.48 13.11 0.55
C ALA A 159 17.03 11.75 0.07
N TRP A 160 16.96 10.71 0.93
CA TRP A 160 17.35 9.35 0.57
C TRP A 160 16.47 8.78 -0.54
N ALA A 161 15.15 8.84 -0.38
CA ALA A 161 14.21 8.39 -1.38
C ALA A 161 14.39 9.17 -2.70
N GLY A 162 14.59 10.50 -2.64
CA GLY A 162 14.83 11.33 -3.82
C GLY A 162 16.06 10.89 -4.61
N LYS A 163 17.16 10.54 -3.93
CA LYS A 163 18.37 10.01 -4.58
C LYS A 163 18.12 8.64 -5.23
N ALA A 164 17.44 7.72 -4.53
CA ALA A 164 17.13 6.40 -5.05
C ALA A 164 16.21 6.47 -6.28
N PHE A 165 15.13 7.26 -6.20
CA PHE A 165 14.12 7.35 -7.28
C PHE A 165 14.54 8.29 -8.44
N LYS A 166 15.51 9.19 -8.25
CA LYS A 166 16.04 10.03 -9.34
C LYS A 166 16.66 9.19 -10.47
N LYS A 167 17.32 8.09 -10.14
CA LYS A 167 17.88 7.15 -11.13
C LYS A 167 16.81 6.47 -11.99
N ILE A 168 15.58 6.43 -11.50
CA ILE A 168 14.44 5.78 -12.16
C ILE A 168 13.64 6.81 -12.99
N ALA A 169 13.66 8.07 -12.58
CA ALA A 169 12.88 9.13 -13.20
C ALA A 169 13.56 9.75 -14.44
N GLY A 170 14.90 9.65 -14.55
CA GLY A 170 15.69 10.04 -15.72
C GLY A 170 15.89 8.89 -16.66
#